data_4261d45c2caa69867b98912bb73742a3
#
_entry.id   4261d45c2caa69867b98912bb73742a3
#
_cell.length_a   1.000
_cell.length_b   1.000
_cell.length_c   1.000
_cell.angle_alpha   90.00
_cell.angle_beta   90.00
_cell.angle_gamma   90.00
#
_symmetry.space_group_name_H-M   'P 1'
#
loop_
_entity.id
_entity.type
_entity.pdbx_description
1 polymer ?
#
loop_
_entity_poly.entity_id
_entity_poly.type
_entity_poly.pdbx_seq_one_letter_code
_entity_poly.pdbx_strand_id
1 'polypeptide(L)'
;AKGLYLQFQSDAGPIENKISGDGVIRVAGEVSVKSSDISDYHGEWDVLGKLKTVDGSFTTSSQWGTGNVNIEPQGSVVVTNNSNGSLFVFDNTLSGSGTLLVNFSGSGNGTDLYTPTFKIQQGTTSEFTGMVELAGEKNKKVVYILDSDELSTSGIRVSDNSVLSVGRDDSSKETFTLGKLDIAGGELNIGDIQTGSPTSNKTIRVTKKLNADGEGTVRIDTSAGFINAVPATESELETLPLMEQDDGLQKTSMMLVNAKGAEIIGSGGGLSLVDQNGKVLSNALTSKVIQNGVHVANAGYDWKLTTSGSEEEASGLYLNYGLTQVELLGQGDSALILYATPGLPENSLANDLSAKVVGSGDLKISAVGETVSLSNPENTYTGGTFVMSDSTLKLGADSALGATKEVNLAERAILNLNDHSQEIGKLTVATDAQVDMADSSQLTVKEGGTVSAGGLKGSGNLIVQGGTLEISGANADFHASTSIKPDAAVEINSVLGLGDNEVQDNVH
;
A
#
# COMPACT_ATOMS: atom_id res chain seq x y z
N ALA A 1 -46.04 3.74 -1.74
CA ALA A 1 -46.40 4.16 -0.38
C ALA A 1 -45.15 4.04 0.46
N LYS A 2 -44.68 5.13 1.12
CA LYS A 2 -43.64 5.02 2.14
C LYS A 2 -44.26 4.22 3.30
N GLY A 3 -43.76 2.99 3.50
CA GLY A 3 -44.23 2.14 4.58
C GLY A 3 -43.99 2.78 5.94
N LEU A 4 -44.82 2.45 6.91
CA LEU A 4 -44.52 2.77 8.31
C LEU A 4 -43.31 2.00 8.75
N TYR A 5 -42.38 2.68 9.43
CA TYR A 5 -41.14 2.09 9.98
C TYR A 5 -40.97 2.51 11.43
N LEU A 6 -40.30 1.66 12.21
CA LEU A 6 -39.80 2.02 13.55
C LEU A 6 -38.41 2.68 13.35
N GLN A 7 -38.20 3.88 13.88
CA GLN A 7 -36.95 4.59 13.74
C GLN A 7 -36.31 4.90 15.08
N PHE A 8 -35.01 4.55 15.21
CA PHE A 8 -34.15 4.94 16.30
C PHE A 8 -33.24 6.10 15.81
N GLN A 9 -33.40 7.30 16.42
CA GLN A 9 -32.74 8.56 15.98
C GLN A 9 -31.52 8.95 16.81
N SER A 10 -31.37 8.42 18.01
CA SER A 10 -30.26 8.73 18.93
C SER A 10 -29.68 7.45 19.49
N ASP A 11 -28.54 7.57 20.16
CA ASP A 11 -27.88 6.46 20.84
C ASP A 11 -28.87 5.81 21.83
N ALA A 12 -29.51 4.80 21.36
CA ALA A 12 -30.39 3.97 22.17
C ALA A 12 -29.52 2.86 22.77
N GLY A 13 -29.68 2.63 24.05
CA GLY A 13 -29.13 1.47 24.73
C GLY A 13 -29.61 0.17 24.07
N PRO A 14 -29.26 -1.00 24.64
CA PRO A 14 -29.72 -2.28 24.08
C PRO A 14 -31.24 -2.30 23.98
N ILE A 15 -31.75 -2.79 22.84
CA ILE A 15 -33.18 -3.06 22.70
C ILE A 15 -33.52 -4.17 23.68
N GLU A 16 -34.33 -3.87 24.68
CA GLU A 16 -34.76 -4.83 25.71
C GLU A 16 -36.15 -5.38 25.46
N ASN A 17 -36.90 -4.78 24.52
CA ASN A 17 -38.24 -5.21 24.18
C ASN A 17 -38.21 -6.25 23.05
N LYS A 18 -39.08 -7.25 23.14
CA LYS A 18 -39.27 -8.23 22.07
C LYS A 18 -39.82 -7.52 20.83
N ILE A 19 -39.16 -7.71 19.69
CA ILE A 19 -39.57 -7.23 18.39
C ILE A 19 -39.90 -8.44 17.51
N SER A 20 -41.01 -8.37 16.78
CA SER A 20 -41.44 -9.40 15.83
C SER A 20 -42.19 -8.78 14.66
N GLY A 21 -42.37 -9.53 13.57
CA GLY A 21 -43.09 -9.10 12.38
C GLY A 21 -42.18 -8.79 11.19
N ASP A 22 -42.78 -8.22 10.10
CA ASP A 22 -42.18 -8.10 8.78
C ASP A 22 -41.97 -6.63 8.34
N GLY A 23 -42.10 -5.68 9.26
CA GLY A 23 -41.89 -4.24 8.99
C GLY A 23 -40.43 -3.85 8.75
N VAL A 24 -40.18 -2.53 8.64
CA VAL A 24 -38.83 -1.98 8.52
C VAL A 24 -38.40 -1.34 9.84
N ILE A 25 -37.21 -1.68 10.31
CA ILE A 25 -36.58 -0.98 11.41
C ILE A 25 -35.45 -0.10 10.85
N ARG A 26 -35.61 1.21 11.01
CA ARG A 26 -34.60 2.19 10.59
C ARG A 26 -33.69 2.60 11.75
N VAL A 27 -32.39 2.40 11.58
CA VAL A 27 -31.36 2.76 12.55
C VAL A 27 -30.65 4.01 12.07
N ALA A 28 -31.00 5.18 12.61
CA ALA A 28 -30.36 6.45 12.25
C ALA A 28 -29.29 6.92 13.26
N GLY A 29 -29.34 6.43 14.51
CA GLY A 29 -28.31 6.61 15.54
C GLY A 29 -27.52 5.33 15.79
N GLU A 30 -26.94 5.17 17.00
CA GLU A 30 -26.31 3.92 17.45
C GLU A 30 -27.34 3.08 18.22
N VAL A 31 -27.51 1.83 17.81
CA VAL A 31 -28.46 0.87 18.42
C VAL A 31 -27.75 -0.43 18.68
N SER A 32 -27.98 -1.00 19.85
CA SER A 32 -27.48 -2.32 20.23
C SER A 32 -28.63 -3.33 20.32
N VAL A 33 -28.37 -4.55 19.86
CA VAL A 33 -29.37 -5.64 19.86
C VAL A 33 -28.86 -6.89 20.56
N LYS A 34 -29.78 -7.60 21.25
CA LYS A 34 -29.55 -8.91 21.87
C LYS A 34 -30.33 -9.98 21.11
N SER A 35 -29.78 -11.18 20.97
CA SER A 35 -30.38 -12.28 20.20
C SER A 35 -31.74 -12.74 20.70
N SER A 36 -31.97 -12.72 22.02
CA SER A 36 -33.19 -13.27 22.62
C SER A 36 -34.45 -12.46 22.35
N ASP A 37 -34.29 -11.19 21.96
CA ASP A 37 -35.41 -10.25 21.97
C ASP A 37 -35.98 -9.97 20.57
N ILE A 38 -35.27 -10.39 19.50
CA ILE A 38 -35.63 -10.09 18.10
C ILE A 38 -35.54 -11.28 17.14
N SER A 39 -35.44 -12.51 17.64
CA SER A 39 -35.38 -13.71 16.81
C SER A 39 -36.62 -13.95 15.94
N ASP A 40 -37.81 -13.43 16.35
CA ASP A 40 -39.09 -13.53 15.63
C ASP A 40 -39.30 -12.36 14.64
N TYR A 41 -38.29 -11.53 14.42
CA TYR A 41 -38.33 -10.44 13.45
C TYR A 41 -37.87 -10.91 12.07
N HIS A 42 -38.70 -10.71 11.05
CA HIS A 42 -38.46 -11.15 9.66
C HIS A 42 -38.38 -9.97 8.69
N GLY A 43 -38.52 -8.76 9.18
CA GLY A 43 -38.50 -7.52 8.42
C GLY A 43 -37.06 -7.03 8.10
N GLU A 44 -37.00 -5.87 7.48
CA GLU A 44 -35.75 -5.27 7.04
C GLU A 44 -35.09 -4.38 8.11
N TRP A 45 -33.80 -4.52 8.30
CA TRP A 45 -32.95 -3.54 8.96
C TRP A 45 -32.45 -2.52 7.94
N ASP A 46 -32.85 -1.25 8.05
CA ASP A 46 -32.37 -0.13 7.24
C ASP A 46 -31.42 0.71 8.08
N VAL A 47 -30.10 0.52 7.88
CA VAL A 47 -29.03 1.02 8.75
C VAL A 47 -28.36 2.24 8.12
N LEU A 48 -28.74 3.44 8.59
CA LEU A 48 -28.11 4.71 8.24
C LEU A 48 -27.03 5.12 9.25
N GLY A 49 -27.19 4.72 10.52
CA GLY A 49 -26.26 4.95 11.62
C GLY A 49 -25.46 3.68 11.94
N LYS A 50 -25.54 3.21 13.18
CA LYS A 50 -24.74 2.08 13.65
C LYS A 50 -25.60 1.04 14.38
N LEU A 51 -25.62 -0.17 13.84
CA LEU A 51 -26.25 -1.33 14.48
C LEU A 51 -25.16 -2.22 15.08
N LYS A 52 -25.24 -2.51 16.38
CA LYS A 52 -24.27 -3.33 17.10
C LYS A 52 -24.93 -4.59 17.66
N THR A 53 -24.20 -5.71 17.69
CA THR A 53 -24.51 -6.83 18.56
C THR A 53 -24.01 -6.56 19.97
N VAL A 54 -24.85 -6.82 20.99
CA VAL A 54 -24.41 -6.78 22.41
C VAL A 54 -23.90 -8.15 22.79
N ASP A 55 -22.88 -8.16 23.64
CA ASP A 55 -22.21 -9.35 24.18
C ASP A 55 -23.12 -10.56 24.35
N GLY A 56 -22.86 -11.56 23.55
CA GLY A 56 -23.59 -12.81 23.58
C GLY A 56 -22.88 -13.84 22.72
N SER A 57 -23.18 -15.09 22.98
CA SER A 57 -22.69 -16.21 22.19
C SER A 57 -23.48 -16.32 20.89
N PHE A 58 -23.42 -15.29 20.04
CA PHE A 58 -24.00 -15.37 18.71
C PHE A 58 -23.17 -16.31 17.84
N THR A 59 -23.84 -17.22 17.16
CA THR A 59 -23.24 -18.09 16.15
C THR A 59 -23.74 -17.77 14.74
N THR A 60 -24.89 -17.09 14.62
CA THR A 60 -25.46 -16.65 13.34
C THR A 60 -26.11 -15.27 13.47
N SER A 61 -26.21 -14.53 12.35
CA SER A 61 -26.89 -13.23 12.32
C SER A 61 -28.41 -13.36 12.35
N SER A 62 -28.98 -14.49 11.94
CA SER A 62 -30.43 -14.73 12.01
C SER A 62 -30.98 -14.74 13.44
N GLN A 63 -30.12 -14.81 14.46
CA GLN A 63 -30.53 -14.67 15.86
C GLN A 63 -31.03 -13.25 16.21
N TRP A 64 -30.80 -12.24 15.37
CA TRP A 64 -31.33 -10.86 15.46
C TRP A 64 -32.40 -10.57 14.39
N GLY A 65 -33.05 -11.63 13.91
CA GLY A 65 -34.04 -11.60 12.86
C GLY A 65 -33.51 -12.18 11.55
N THR A 66 -34.46 -12.65 10.71
CA THR A 66 -34.12 -13.37 9.47
C THR A 66 -34.26 -12.51 8.20
N GLY A 67 -34.62 -11.24 8.35
CA GLY A 67 -34.86 -10.34 7.23
C GLY A 67 -33.57 -9.78 6.59
N ASN A 68 -33.74 -8.94 5.59
CA ASN A 68 -32.64 -8.25 4.92
C ASN A 68 -31.97 -7.23 5.86
N VAL A 69 -30.65 -7.07 5.74
CA VAL A 69 -29.86 -6.01 6.38
C VAL A 69 -29.32 -5.08 5.30
N ASN A 70 -29.97 -3.95 5.13
CA ASN A 70 -29.55 -2.89 4.21
C ASN A 70 -28.63 -1.91 4.94
N ILE A 71 -27.37 -1.79 4.52
CA ILE A 71 -26.42 -0.85 5.10
C ILE A 71 -26.24 0.33 4.15
N GLU A 72 -26.80 1.47 4.52
CA GLU A 72 -26.66 2.71 3.74
C GLU A 72 -25.21 3.20 3.68
N PRO A 73 -24.79 4.07 2.72
CA PRO A 73 -23.39 4.45 2.52
C PRO A 73 -22.66 4.97 3.76
N GLN A 74 -23.36 5.62 4.68
CA GLN A 74 -22.80 6.11 5.95
C GLN A 74 -23.08 5.18 7.13
N GLY A 75 -23.84 4.12 6.90
CA GLY A 75 -24.24 3.15 7.91
C GLY A 75 -23.17 2.11 8.20
N SER A 76 -23.22 1.54 9.39
CA SER A 76 -22.37 0.43 9.77
C SER A 76 -23.10 -0.60 10.62
N VAL A 77 -22.82 -1.86 10.35
CA VAL A 77 -23.20 -2.99 11.22
C VAL A 77 -21.96 -3.51 11.89
N VAL A 78 -21.97 -3.60 13.22
CA VAL A 78 -20.83 -4.07 14.00
C VAL A 78 -21.14 -5.41 14.62
N VAL A 79 -20.50 -6.46 14.14
CA VAL A 79 -20.58 -7.80 14.68
C VAL A 79 -19.48 -7.98 15.71
N THR A 80 -19.88 -8.19 16.97
CA THR A 80 -18.95 -8.51 18.06
C THR A 80 -19.18 -9.93 18.53
N ASN A 81 -18.13 -10.68 18.79
CA ASN A 81 -18.22 -12.03 19.36
C ASN A 81 -17.17 -12.20 20.46
N ASN A 82 -17.63 -12.57 21.67
CA ASN A 82 -16.78 -12.79 22.83
C ASN A 82 -16.52 -14.28 23.10
N SER A 83 -17.09 -15.19 22.31
CA SER A 83 -16.93 -16.63 22.53
C SER A 83 -15.58 -17.12 22.00
N ASN A 84 -14.86 -17.86 22.84
CA ASN A 84 -13.61 -18.50 22.45
C ASN A 84 -13.88 -19.60 21.40
N GLY A 85 -13.35 -19.43 20.19
CA GLY A 85 -13.23 -20.50 19.22
C GLY A 85 -14.47 -20.85 18.41
N SER A 86 -15.56 -20.07 18.43
CA SER A 86 -16.75 -20.37 17.63
C SER A 86 -16.76 -19.66 16.29
N LEU A 87 -17.27 -20.35 15.27
CA LEU A 87 -17.61 -19.77 13.97
C LEU A 87 -18.85 -18.90 14.13
N PHE A 88 -18.80 -17.67 13.63
CA PHE A 88 -19.97 -16.83 13.40
C PHE A 88 -20.32 -16.83 11.90
N VAL A 89 -21.55 -17.15 11.57
CA VAL A 89 -22.06 -17.10 10.20
C VAL A 89 -23.03 -15.94 10.03
N PHE A 90 -22.73 -15.02 9.11
CA PHE A 90 -23.67 -14.00 8.68
C PHE A 90 -24.60 -14.63 7.64
N ASP A 91 -25.83 -14.98 8.02
CA ASP A 91 -26.81 -15.72 7.23
C ASP A 91 -28.03 -14.88 6.78
N ASN A 92 -28.11 -13.61 7.17
CA ASN A 92 -29.09 -12.67 6.64
C ASN A 92 -28.71 -12.23 5.21
N THR A 93 -29.72 -11.88 4.42
CA THR A 93 -29.48 -11.16 3.16
C THR A 93 -28.87 -9.80 3.46
N LEU A 94 -27.76 -9.46 2.79
CA LEU A 94 -27.02 -8.22 2.98
C LEU A 94 -27.11 -7.37 1.70
N SER A 95 -27.44 -6.09 1.86
CA SER A 95 -27.56 -5.13 0.76
C SER A 95 -26.99 -3.77 1.14
N GLY A 96 -26.91 -2.85 0.18
CA GLY A 96 -26.42 -1.50 0.39
C GLY A 96 -24.90 -1.35 0.15
N SER A 97 -24.35 -0.20 0.53
CA SER A 97 -22.94 0.15 0.24
C SER A 97 -22.14 0.64 1.46
N GLY A 98 -22.70 0.50 2.66
CA GLY A 98 -22.04 0.85 3.91
C GLY A 98 -21.04 -0.21 4.40
N THR A 99 -20.74 -0.23 5.69
CA THR A 99 -19.69 -1.07 6.26
C THR A 99 -20.24 -2.16 7.17
N LEU A 100 -19.83 -3.40 6.94
CA LEU A 100 -19.96 -4.50 7.89
C LEU A 100 -18.64 -4.65 8.64
N LEU A 101 -18.57 -4.16 9.87
CA LEU A 101 -17.39 -4.26 10.73
C LEU A 101 -17.46 -5.52 11.58
N VAL A 102 -16.46 -6.38 11.46
CA VAL A 102 -16.30 -7.59 12.27
C VAL A 102 -15.19 -7.35 13.29
N ASN A 103 -15.61 -7.17 14.54
CA ASN A 103 -14.70 -6.92 15.67
C ASN A 103 -14.93 -7.95 16.78
N PHE A 104 -14.07 -8.95 16.85
CA PHE A 104 -14.17 -9.99 17.86
C PHE A 104 -13.23 -9.71 19.03
N SER A 105 -13.80 -9.64 20.21
CA SER A 105 -13.10 -9.34 21.48
C SER A 105 -12.84 -10.55 22.36
N GLY A 106 -13.10 -11.79 21.90
CA GLY A 106 -12.96 -13.03 22.66
C GLY A 106 -11.52 -13.28 23.15
N SER A 107 -11.36 -13.92 24.32
CA SER A 107 -10.09 -14.27 24.94
C SER A 107 -9.51 -15.57 24.35
N GLY A 108 -9.24 -15.62 23.05
CA GLY A 108 -8.49 -16.73 22.47
C GLY A 108 -7.09 -16.79 23.09
N ASN A 109 -6.70 -17.90 23.67
CA ASN A 109 -5.32 -18.14 24.09
C ASN A 109 -4.46 -18.13 22.82
N GLY A 110 -3.67 -17.10 22.61
CA GLY A 110 -2.92 -16.69 21.43
C GLY A 110 -2.06 -17.72 20.66
N THR A 111 -2.36 -18.99 20.74
CA THR A 111 -1.68 -20.09 20.05
C THR A 111 -2.48 -20.67 18.89
N ASP A 112 -3.79 -20.41 18.78
CA ASP A 112 -4.59 -20.88 17.66
C ASP A 112 -4.86 -19.72 16.68
N LEU A 113 -4.17 -19.75 15.54
CA LEU A 113 -4.26 -18.75 14.46
C LEU A 113 -5.63 -18.71 13.76
N TYR A 114 -6.55 -19.59 14.12
CA TYR A 114 -7.78 -19.87 13.36
C TYR A 114 -9.08 -19.65 14.11
N THR A 115 -9.04 -19.01 15.25
CA THR A 115 -10.23 -18.70 16.05
C THR A 115 -10.15 -17.34 16.74
N PRO A 116 -11.24 -16.58 16.83
CA PRO A 116 -12.59 -16.81 16.30
C PRO A 116 -12.72 -16.56 14.80
N THR A 117 -13.61 -17.31 14.16
CA THR A 117 -13.84 -17.26 12.73
C THR A 117 -15.15 -16.58 12.35
N PHE A 118 -15.16 -15.86 11.23
CA PHE A 118 -16.31 -15.20 10.63
C PHE A 118 -16.50 -15.67 9.19
N LYS A 119 -17.74 -15.85 8.78
CA LYS A 119 -18.10 -16.27 7.43
C LYS A 119 -19.43 -15.63 7.02
N ILE A 120 -19.55 -15.24 5.76
CA ILE A 120 -20.83 -14.84 5.15
C ILE A 120 -21.37 -16.04 4.39
N GLN A 121 -22.66 -16.32 4.54
CA GLN A 121 -23.30 -17.42 3.84
C GLN A 121 -23.42 -17.11 2.35
N GLN A 122 -23.11 -18.09 1.51
CA GLN A 122 -23.19 -17.95 0.06
C GLN A 122 -24.62 -17.55 -0.38
N GLY A 123 -24.70 -16.61 -1.31
CA GLY A 123 -25.97 -16.14 -1.88
C GLY A 123 -26.66 -15.02 -1.09
N THR A 124 -26.09 -14.60 0.06
CA THR A 124 -26.68 -13.54 0.89
C THR A 124 -26.22 -12.12 0.52
N THR A 125 -25.23 -11.95 -0.35
CA THR A 125 -24.57 -10.65 -0.63
C THR A 125 -24.72 -10.11 -2.05
N SER A 126 -25.65 -10.61 -2.85
CA SER A 126 -25.78 -10.24 -4.27
C SER A 126 -26.04 -8.73 -4.51
N GLU A 127 -26.65 -8.03 -3.55
CA GLU A 127 -26.95 -6.59 -3.61
C GLU A 127 -26.03 -5.74 -2.70
N PHE A 128 -25.08 -6.36 -2.03
CA PHE A 128 -24.11 -5.63 -1.21
C PHE A 128 -22.91 -5.18 -2.05
N THR A 129 -22.64 -3.89 -2.03
CA THR A 129 -21.48 -3.26 -2.74
C THR A 129 -20.53 -2.54 -1.80
N GLY A 130 -20.79 -2.63 -0.50
CA GLY A 130 -20.03 -2.00 0.58
C GLY A 130 -18.69 -2.67 0.89
N MET A 131 -18.25 -2.51 2.12
CA MET A 131 -17.00 -3.06 2.63
C MET A 131 -17.24 -3.95 3.85
N VAL A 132 -16.65 -5.13 3.85
CA VAL A 132 -16.45 -5.93 5.07
C VAL A 132 -15.10 -5.52 5.66
N GLU A 133 -15.11 -4.96 6.86
CA GLU A 133 -13.90 -4.55 7.57
C GLU A 133 -13.62 -5.52 8.72
N LEU A 134 -12.44 -6.13 8.67
CA LEU A 134 -11.96 -7.00 9.75
C LEU A 134 -11.05 -6.19 10.66
N ALA A 135 -11.39 -6.10 11.94
CA ALA A 135 -10.63 -5.37 12.94
C ALA A 135 -10.50 -6.23 14.21
N GLY A 136 -9.36 -6.89 14.38
CA GLY A 136 -9.05 -7.60 15.61
C GLY A 136 -8.50 -6.68 16.69
N GLU A 137 -8.67 -7.05 17.96
CA GLU A 137 -8.01 -6.39 19.07
C GLU A 137 -6.61 -6.96 19.31
N LYS A 138 -5.75 -6.21 19.98
CA LYS A 138 -4.40 -6.68 20.35
C LYS A 138 -4.45 -8.04 21.03
N ASN A 139 -3.73 -9.02 20.48
CA ASN A 139 -3.71 -10.44 20.88
C ASN A 139 -5.00 -11.24 20.60
N LYS A 140 -5.90 -10.72 19.75
CA LYS A 140 -7.16 -11.38 19.40
C LYS A 140 -7.38 -11.25 17.89
N LYS A 141 -7.02 -12.28 17.14
CA LYS A 141 -7.20 -12.28 15.70
C LYS A 141 -8.64 -12.57 15.29
N VAL A 142 -9.14 -11.85 14.31
CA VAL A 142 -10.38 -12.18 13.59
C VAL A 142 -10.02 -12.88 12.30
N VAL A 143 -10.59 -14.05 12.04
CA VAL A 143 -10.37 -14.79 10.80
C VAL A 143 -11.64 -14.80 9.96
N TYR A 144 -11.59 -14.21 8.78
CA TYR A 144 -12.62 -14.37 7.76
C TYR A 144 -12.28 -15.56 6.86
N ILE A 145 -13.23 -16.46 6.66
CA ILE A 145 -13.09 -17.59 5.76
C ILE A 145 -13.79 -17.27 4.44
N LEU A 146 -13.01 -17.10 3.38
CA LEU A 146 -13.51 -16.88 2.02
C LEU A 146 -13.55 -18.22 1.28
N ASP A 147 -14.72 -18.85 1.22
CA ASP A 147 -14.91 -20.16 0.57
C ASP A 147 -15.70 -20.11 -0.73
N SER A 148 -16.25 -18.94 -1.08
CA SER A 148 -17.03 -18.74 -2.29
C SER A 148 -16.86 -17.32 -2.82
N ASP A 149 -17.65 -16.91 -3.86
CA ASP A 149 -17.59 -15.57 -4.44
C ASP A 149 -18.60 -14.59 -3.81
N GLU A 150 -18.93 -14.76 -2.54
CA GLU A 150 -19.93 -13.97 -1.81
C GLU A 150 -19.60 -12.47 -1.78
N LEU A 151 -18.32 -12.11 -1.89
CA LEU A 151 -17.86 -10.72 -1.92
C LEU A 151 -17.48 -10.23 -3.33
N SER A 152 -17.94 -10.88 -4.39
CA SER A 152 -17.59 -10.51 -5.78
C SER A 152 -18.05 -9.11 -6.19
N THR A 153 -19.11 -8.58 -5.57
CA THR A 153 -19.65 -7.22 -5.81
C THR A 153 -19.19 -6.19 -4.79
N SER A 154 -18.69 -6.62 -3.65
CA SER A 154 -18.29 -5.81 -2.49
C SER A 154 -16.78 -5.90 -2.25
N GLY A 155 -16.30 -5.44 -1.11
CA GLY A 155 -14.89 -5.47 -0.75
C GLY A 155 -14.65 -6.04 0.64
N ILE A 156 -13.37 -6.36 0.88
CA ILE A 156 -12.86 -6.71 2.20
C ILE A 156 -11.62 -5.90 2.52
N ARG A 157 -11.58 -5.34 3.74
CA ARG A 157 -10.42 -4.69 4.34
C ARG A 157 -9.90 -5.56 5.48
N VAL A 158 -8.63 -5.91 5.40
CA VAL A 158 -7.94 -6.77 6.37
C VAL A 158 -7.01 -5.89 7.19
N SER A 159 -7.51 -5.44 8.35
CA SER A 159 -6.79 -4.54 9.25
C SER A 159 -5.97 -5.32 10.29
N ASP A 160 -5.24 -4.63 11.15
CA ASP A 160 -4.41 -5.23 12.20
C ASP A 160 -5.15 -6.31 12.99
N ASN A 161 -4.41 -7.36 13.35
CA ASN A 161 -4.93 -8.51 14.10
C ASN A 161 -6.12 -9.23 13.40
N SER A 162 -6.16 -9.18 12.07
CA SER A 162 -7.15 -9.92 11.30
C SER A 162 -6.51 -10.76 10.19
N VAL A 163 -7.24 -11.78 9.74
CA VAL A 163 -6.79 -12.71 8.70
C VAL A 163 -7.91 -12.94 7.71
N LEU A 164 -7.62 -12.75 6.43
CA LEU A 164 -8.42 -13.29 5.34
C LEU A 164 -7.86 -14.65 4.95
N SER A 165 -8.57 -15.73 5.28
CA SER A 165 -8.19 -17.10 4.92
C SER A 165 -8.98 -17.54 3.70
N VAL A 166 -8.27 -17.89 2.61
CA VAL A 166 -8.89 -18.16 1.30
C VAL A 166 -8.94 -19.66 1.03
N GLY A 167 -10.15 -20.19 0.75
CA GLY A 167 -10.35 -21.58 0.35
C GLY A 167 -10.08 -22.61 1.45
N ARG A 168 -10.23 -22.21 2.71
CA ARG A 168 -9.94 -23.07 3.86
C ARG A 168 -10.84 -24.31 3.93
N ASP A 169 -12.12 -24.14 3.65
CA ASP A 169 -13.14 -25.20 3.78
C ASP A 169 -13.49 -25.84 2.41
N ASP A 170 -13.08 -25.22 1.29
CA ASP A 170 -13.26 -25.75 -0.06
C ASP A 170 -11.92 -25.90 -0.79
N SER A 171 -11.35 -27.08 -0.72
CA SER A 171 -10.08 -27.40 -1.40
C SER A 171 -10.21 -27.53 -2.92
N SER A 172 -11.44 -27.65 -3.46
CA SER A 172 -11.67 -27.86 -4.90
C SER A 172 -11.61 -26.56 -5.71
N LYS A 173 -11.89 -25.40 -5.07
CA LYS A 173 -11.90 -24.10 -5.74
C LYS A 173 -10.50 -23.48 -5.71
N GLU A 174 -9.98 -23.10 -6.89
CA GLU A 174 -8.64 -22.52 -7.04
C GLU A 174 -8.63 -20.98 -7.05
N THR A 175 -9.73 -20.35 -7.50
CA THR A 175 -9.81 -18.88 -7.64
C THR A 175 -11.08 -18.35 -6.98
N PHE A 176 -10.92 -17.31 -6.16
CA PHE A 176 -11.99 -16.63 -5.44
C PHE A 176 -12.11 -15.19 -5.90
N THR A 177 -13.34 -14.71 -6.12
CA THR A 177 -13.58 -13.37 -6.66
C THR A 177 -13.99 -12.39 -5.58
N LEU A 178 -13.34 -11.22 -5.55
CA LEU A 178 -13.65 -10.07 -4.72
C LEU A 178 -13.89 -8.84 -5.59
N GLY A 179 -14.80 -7.95 -5.18
CA GLY A 179 -14.89 -6.62 -5.79
C GLY A 179 -13.68 -5.77 -5.45
N LYS A 180 -13.34 -5.69 -4.16
CA LYS A 180 -12.21 -4.91 -3.65
C LYS A 180 -11.42 -5.72 -2.61
N LEU A 181 -10.10 -5.55 -2.59
CA LEU A 181 -9.21 -6.08 -1.55
C LEU A 181 -8.33 -4.96 -1.03
N ASP A 182 -8.35 -4.73 0.28
CA ASP A 182 -7.52 -3.76 0.97
C ASP A 182 -6.72 -4.46 2.09
N ILE A 183 -5.39 -4.53 1.95
CA ILE A 183 -4.50 -5.14 2.95
C ILE A 183 -3.92 -3.99 3.79
N ALA A 184 -4.43 -3.83 5.01
CA ALA A 184 -4.17 -2.67 5.87
C ALA A 184 -3.67 -3.10 7.26
N GLY A 185 -2.55 -3.80 7.33
CA GLY A 185 -1.93 -4.28 8.57
C GLY A 185 -2.25 -5.74 8.91
N GLY A 186 -3.28 -6.33 8.30
CA GLY A 186 -3.69 -7.72 8.54
C GLY A 186 -2.95 -8.76 7.70
N GLU A 187 -3.44 -9.99 7.74
CA GLU A 187 -2.85 -11.12 7.05
C GLU A 187 -3.76 -11.64 5.93
N LEU A 188 -3.23 -11.71 4.71
CA LEU A 188 -3.81 -12.46 3.60
C LEU A 188 -3.21 -13.85 3.60
N ASN A 189 -4.01 -14.87 3.88
CA ASN A 189 -3.60 -16.27 3.88
C ASN A 189 -4.21 -16.99 2.68
N ILE A 190 -3.37 -17.31 1.70
CA ILE A 190 -3.74 -18.04 0.46
C ILE A 190 -3.20 -19.46 0.42
N GLY A 191 -2.41 -19.87 1.41
CA GLY A 191 -1.95 -21.23 1.60
C GLY A 191 -2.94 -22.04 2.39
N ASP A 192 -3.33 -23.24 1.92
CA ASP A 192 -4.18 -24.16 2.67
C ASP A 192 -3.38 -24.81 3.81
N ILE A 193 -3.62 -24.34 5.05
CA ILE A 193 -2.84 -24.76 6.22
C ILE A 193 -3.54 -25.88 7.02
N GLN A 194 -4.83 -26.14 6.78
CA GLN A 194 -5.59 -27.05 7.66
C GLN A 194 -5.67 -28.50 7.20
N THR A 195 -5.56 -28.79 5.92
CA THR A 195 -5.81 -30.15 5.43
C THR A 195 -4.57 -31.05 5.43
N GLY A 196 -3.39 -30.51 5.75
CA GLY A 196 -2.14 -31.30 5.82
C GLY A 196 -1.65 -31.84 4.49
N SER A 197 -2.28 -31.49 3.39
CA SER A 197 -1.87 -31.89 2.03
C SER A 197 -2.32 -30.80 1.03
N PRO A 198 -1.74 -29.60 1.08
CA PRO A 198 -2.08 -28.56 0.10
C PRO A 198 -1.60 -29.00 -1.28
N THR A 199 -2.48 -28.93 -2.25
CA THR A 199 -2.15 -29.25 -3.64
C THR A 199 -1.76 -28.02 -4.44
N SER A 200 -2.16 -26.82 -3.99
CA SER A 200 -1.84 -25.55 -4.63
C SER A 200 -2.15 -24.36 -3.70
N ASN A 201 -1.48 -23.24 -3.91
CA ASN A 201 -1.91 -21.97 -3.34
C ASN A 201 -3.16 -21.46 -4.08
N LYS A 202 -4.04 -20.78 -3.35
CA LYS A 202 -5.25 -20.22 -3.92
C LYS A 202 -4.95 -18.85 -4.56
N THR A 203 -5.75 -18.46 -5.54
CA THR A 203 -5.64 -17.18 -6.22
C THR A 203 -6.89 -16.35 -5.97
N ILE A 204 -6.73 -15.06 -5.74
CA ILE A 204 -7.84 -14.10 -5.65
C ILE A 204 -7.93 -13.34 -6.97
N ARG A 205 -9.16 -13.17 -7.48
CA ARG A 205 -9.47 -12.22 -8.54
C ARG A 205 -10.14 -10.99 -7.94
N VAL A 206 -9.52 -9.82 -8.11
CA VAL A 206 -10.08 -8.53 -7.73
C VAL A 206 -10.62 -7.83 -8.98
N THR A 207 -11.86 -7.34 -8.94
CA THR A 207 -12.55 -6.80 -10.13
C THR A 207 -12.65 -5.28 -10.15
N LYS A 208 -12.50 -4.60 -9.00
CA LYS A 208 -12.66 -3.14 -8.90
C LYS A 208 -11.42 -2.43 -8.35
N LYS A 209 -10.88 -2.90 -7.21
CA LYS A 209 -9.75 -2.22 -6.56
C LYS A 209 -8.91 -3.18 -5.71
N LEU A 210 -7.60 -3.17 -5.92
CA LEU A 210 -6.58 -3.78 -5.06
C LEU A 210 -5.79 -2.66 -4.38
N ASN A 211 -5.79 -2.63 -3.04
CA ASN A 211 -4.90 -1.79 -2.27
C ASN A 211 -3.86 -2.67 -1.55
N ALA A 212 -2.59 -2.52 -1.94
CA ALA A 212 -1.42 -3.19 -1.40
C ALA A 212 -0.33 -2.19 -0.95
N ASP A 213 -0.75 -0.97 -0.58
CA ASP A 213 0.14 0.12 -0.15
C ASP A 213 0.42 0.10 1.35
N GLY A 214 -0.33 -0.69 2.12
CA GLY A 214 -0.18 -0.77 3.56
C GLY A 214 0.87 -1.76 4.02
N GLU A 215 1.19 -1.70 5.32
CA GLU A 215 1.82 -2.81 6.02
C GLU A 215 0.82 -3.98 6.11
N GLY A 216 1.34 -5.20 6.16
CA GLY A 216 0.53 -6.41 6.27
C GLY A 216 1.36 -7.65 5.98
N THR A 217 0.72 -8.81 6.02
CA THR A 217 1.39 -10.10 5.79
C THR A 217 0.67 -10.89 4.72
N VAL A 218 1.42 -11.47 3.79
CA VAL A 218 0.93 -12.47 2.85
C VAL A 218 1.52 -13.81 3.25
N ARG A 219 0.64 -14.78 3.54
CA ARG A 219 1.04 -16.15 3.89
C ARG A 219 0.79 -17.07 2.72
N ILE A 220 1.81 -17.86 2.36
CA ILE A 220 1.77 -18.86 1.30
C ILE A 220 2.17 -20.23 1.84
N ASP A 221 1.80 -21.29 1.11
CA ASP A 221 2.30 -22.64 1.37
C ASP A 221 3.46 -22.95 0.44
N THR A 222 4.63 -23.11 1.02
CA THR A 222 5.86 -23.43 0.29
C THR A 222 6.01 -24.92 -0.01
N SER A 223 5.20 -25.78 0.63
CA SER A 223 5.24 -27.24 0.41
C SER A 223 4.52 -27.66 -0.87
N ALA A 224 3.66 -26.84 -1.43
CA ALA A 224 2.86 -27.12 -2.61
C ALA A 224 3.64 -27.18 -3.96
N GLY A 225 4.93 -27.36 -3.92
CA GLY A 225 5.79 -27.42 -5.12
C GLY A 225 5.98 -26.10 -5.86
N PHE A 226 5.54 -25.06 -5.27
CA PHE A 226 5.36 -23.72 -5.76
C PHE A 226 6.67 -22.93 -5.92
N ILE A 227 7.63 -23.09 -5.00
CA ILE A 227 8.95 -22.46 -5.04
C ILE A 227 9.98 -23.46 -5.61
N ASN A 228 9.64 -24.15 -6.67
CA ASN A 228 10.61 -24.98 -7.40
C ASN A 228 11.43 -24.16 -8.43
N ALA A 229 11.14 -22.88 -8.60
CA ALA A 229 12.01 -21.99 -9.33
C ALA A 229 13.29 -21.80 -8.48
N VAL A 230 14.39 -22.39 -8.93
CA VAL A 230 15.70 -22.15 -8.34
C VAL A 230 15.97 -20.66 -8.50
N PRO A 231 16.22 -19.89 -7.41
CA PRO A 231 16.62 -18.51 -7.52
C PRO A 231 17.82 -18.41 -8.47
N ALA A 232 17.93 -17.28 -9.16
CA ALA A 232 19.07 -17.00 -10.01
C ALA A 232 20.40 -17.24 -9.26
N THR A 233 21.38 -17.79 -9.91
CA THR A 233 22.72 -17.93 -9.34
C THR A 233 23.44 -16.58 -9.38
N GLU A 234 24.40 -16.34 -8.49
CA GLU A 234 25.23 -15.13 -8.51
C GLU A 234 25.74 -14.81 -9.93
N SER A 235 26.19 -15.82 -10.67
CA SER A 235 26.71 -15.65 -12.03
C SER A 235 25.65 -15.21 -13.06
N GLU A 236 24.40 -15.54 -12.88
CA GLU A 236 23.31 -15.06 -13.75
C GLU A 236 22.96 -13.60 -13.40
N LEU A 237 23.03 -13.23 -12.14
CA LEU A 237 22.78 -11.86 -11.65
C LEU A 237 23.86 -10.86 -12.07
N GLU A 238 25.14 -11.28 -12.14
CA GLU A 238 26.25 -10.41 -12.56
C GLU A 238 26.17 -9.95 -14.02
N THR A 239 25.38 -10.63 -14.85
CA THR A 239 25.29 -10.35 -16.29
C THR A 239 24.17 -9.39 -16.68
N LEU A 240 23.21 -9.12 -15.80
CA LEU A 240 22.07 -8.26 -16.08
C LEU A 240 22.31 -6.82 -15.63
N PRO A 241 21.87 -5.80 -16.37
CA PRO A 241 21.84 -4.43 -15.89
C PRO A 241 21.03 -4.31 -14.59
N LEU A 242 21.51 -3.52 -13.62
CA LEU A 242 20.91 -3.41 -12.29
C LEU A 242 19.42 -3.03 -12.33
N MET A 243 19.04 -2.11 -13.21
CA MET A 243 17.65 -1.65 -13.33
C MET A 243 16.73 -2.72 -13.92
N GLU A 244 17.19 -3.54 -14.85
CA GLU A 244 16.42 -4.67 -15.40
C GLU A 244 16.20 -5.79 -14.40
N GLN A 245 17.02 -5.87 -13.35
CA GLN A 245 16.92 -6.88 -12.29
C GLN A 245 15.85 -6.54 -11.27
N ASP A 246 15.40 -5.28 -11.22
CA ASP A 246 14.39 -4.82 -10.26
C ASP A 246 12.98 -5.34 -10.61
N ASP A 247 12.67 -5.54 -11.89
CA ASP A 247 11.40 -6.09 -12.38
C ASP A 247 11.14 -7.56 -11.96
N GLY A 248 12.04 -8.14 -11.21
CA GLY A 248 12.04 -9.55 -10.86
C GLY A 248 12.49 -10.39 -12.06
N LEU A 249 13.18 -11.47 -11.77
CA LEU A 249 13.52 -12.43 -12.81
C LEU A 249 12.22 -13.10 -13.24
N GLN A 250 11.70 -12.77 -14.40
CA GLN A 250 10.40 -13.20 -14.96
C GLN A 250 10.12 -14.71 -14.84
N LYS A 251 11.16 -15.53 -14.70
CA LYS A 251 11.07 -17.00 -14.53
C LYS A 251 10.58 -17.44 -13.15
N THR A 252 10.51 -16.55 -12.16
CA THR A 252 10.16 -16.86 -10.77
C THR A 252 8.88 -16.19 -10.31
N SER A 253 8.22 -15.40 -11.17
CA SER A 253 7.00 -14.68 -10.88
C SER A 253 5.80 -15.61 -10.69
N MET A 254 5.04 -15.41 -9.63
CA MET A 254 3.77 -16.08 -9.40
C MET A 254 2.70 -15.11 -8.97
N MET A 255 1.59 -15.14 -9.70
CA MET A 255 0.43 -14.32 -9.39
C MET A 255 -0.33 -14.85 -8.17
N LEU A 256 -0.46 -14.02 -7.14
CA LEU A 256 -1.23 -14.29 -5.92
C LEU A 256 -2.63 -13.66 -6.01
N VAL A 257 -2.71 -12.44 -6.55
CA VAL A 257 -3.95 -11.72 -6.76
C VAL A 257 -3.99 -11.22 -8.20
N ASN A 258 -4.99 -11.64 -8.97
CA ASN A 258 -5.27 -11.12 -10.31
C ASN A 258 -6.16 -9.88 -10.19
N ALA A 259 -5.65 -8.73 -10.59
CA ALA A 259 -6.36 -7.45 -10.58
C ALA A 259 -6.52 -6.85 -11.99
N LYS A 260 -6.56 -7.70 -13.03
CA LYS A 260 -6.71 -7.25 -14.42
C LYS A 260 -7.97 -6.41 -14.60
N GLY A 261 -7.79 -5.15 -14.98
CA GLY A 261 -8.87 -4.18 -15.17
C GLY A 261 -9.38 -3.51 -13.90
N ALA A 262 -8.78 -3.81 -12.73
CA ALA A 262 -9.03 -3.13 -11.47
C ALA A 262 -8.04 -1.98 -11.25
N GLU A 263 -8.42 -1.02 -10.41
CA GLU A 263 -7.50 -0.01 -9.87
C GLU A 263 -6.51 -0.69 -8.92
N ILE A 264 -5.22 -0.38 -9.03
CA ILE A 264 -4.18 -0.86 -8.12
C ILE A 264 -3.56 0.33 -7.40
N ILE A 265 -3.46 0.24 -6.07
CA ILE A 265 -2.76 1.20 -5.22
C ILE A 265 -1.63 0.48 -4.49
N GLY A 266 -0.46 1.10 -4.47
CA GLY A 266 0.75 0.60 -3.83
C GLY A 266 1.53 -0.40 -4.68
N SER A 267 2.79 -0.57 -4.32
CA SER A 267 3.75 -1.44 -5.02
C SER A 267 3.80 -2.87 -4.48
N GLY A 268 3.14 -3.14 -3.36
CA GLY A 268 3.27 -4.41 -2.62
C GLY A 268 4.52 -4.50 -1.74
N GLY A 269 5.45 -3.57 -1.86
CA GLY A 269 6.76 -3.61 -1.16
C GLY A 269 6.68 -3.44 0.36
N GLY A 270 5.59 -2.88 0.89
CA GLY A 270 5.34 -2.77 2.34
C GLY A 270 4.79 -4.06 2.97
N LEU A 271 4.42 -5.04 2.15
CA LEU A 271 3.86 -6.31 2.63
C LEU A 271 4.97 -7.31 2.98
N SER A 272 4.82 -7.96 4.13
CA SER A 272 5.69 -9.05 4.56
C SER A 272 5.25 -10.39 3.97
N LEU A 273 6.19 -11.21 3.55
CA LEU A 273 5.94 -12.54 3.01
C LEU A 273 6.35 -13.63 4.01
N VAL A 274 5.44 -14.56 4.34
CA VAL A 274 5.72 -15.66 5.25
C VAL A 274 5.30 -17.01 4.69
N ASP A 275 5.97 -18.06 5.13
CA ASP A 275 5.59 -19.44 4.84
C ASP A 275 4.35 -19.89 5.66
N GLN A 276 3.90 -21.12 5.45
CA GLN A 276 2.78 -21.73 6.16
C GLN A 276 2.95 -21.75 7.69
N ASN A 277 4.18 -21.70 8.19
CA ASN A 277 4.49 -21.69 9.63
C ASN A 277 4.62 -20.26 10.21
N GLY A 278 4.46 -19.23 9.38
CA GLY A 278 4.62 -17.83 9.78
C GLY A 278 6.08 -17.37 9.83
N LYS A 279 7.02 -18.16 9.30
CA LYS A 279 8.41 -17.76 9.17
C LYS A 279 8.57 -16.89 7.92
N VAL A 280 9.27 -15.77 8.04
CA VAL A 280 9.61 -14.90 6.89
C VAL A 280 10.27 -15.76 5.80
N LEU A 281 9.70 -15.70 4.60
CA LEU A 281 10.27 -16.37 3.43
C LEU A 281 11.45 -15.53 2.94
N SER A 282 12.63 -16.11 2.96
CA SER A 282 13.85 -15.47 2.49
C SER A 282 14.78 -16.49 1.87
N ASN A 283 15.44 -16.08 0.79
CA ASN A 283 16.57 -16.77 0.18
C ASN A 283 17.56 -15.71 -0.33
N ALA A 284 18.12 -14.97 0.62
CA ALA A 284 18.94 -13.81 0.34
C ALA A 284 20.25 -14.18 -0.37
N LEU A 285 20.51 -13.53 -1.49
CA LEU A 285 21.79 -13.56 -2.22
C LEU A 285 22.35 -12.14 -2.29
N THR A 286 23.66 -12.02 -2.33
CA THR A 286 24.36 -10.73 -2.53
C THR A 286 25.34 -10.85 -3.66
N SER A 287 25.30 -9.91 -4.60
CA SER A 287 26.23 -9.81 -5.72
C SER A 287 26.94 -8.45 -5.73
N LYS A 288 28.13 -8.40 -6.31
CA LYS A 288 28.88 -7.16 -6.49
C LYS A 288 28.44 -6.44 -7.76
N VAL A 289 28.18 -5.15 -7.65
CA VAL A 289 27.96 -4.29 -8.81
C VAL A 289 29.31 -3.67 -9.20
N ILE A 290 29.81 -4.04 -10.38
CA ILE A 290 31.09 -3.55 -10.90
C ILE A 290 30.80 -2.67 -12.11
N GLN A 291 31.24 -1.40 -12.06
CA GLN A 291 31.18 -0.47 -13.18
C GLN A 291 32.59 0.04 -13.49
N ASN A 292 32.99 -0.02 -14.75
CA ASN A 292 34.33 0.38 -15.20
C ASN A 292 35.48 -0.28 -14.40
N GLY A 293 35.29 -1.53 -13.98
CA GLY A 293 36.29 -2.28 -13.19
C GLY A 293 36.33 -1.91 -11.71
N VAL A 294 35.44 -1.05 -11.22
CA VAL A 294 35.34 -0.63 -9.82
C VAL A 294 34.12 -1.25 -9.16
N HIS A 295 34.27 -1.80 -7.95
CA HIS A 295 33.16 -2.27 -7.13
C HIS A 295 32.44 -1.07 -6.51
N VAL A 296 31.30 -0.68 -7.11
CA VAL A 296 30.58 0.57 -6.79
C VAL A 296 29.43 0.36 -5.81
N ALA A 297 28.83 -0.83 -5.77
CA ALA A 297 27.71 -1.17 -4.89
C ALA A 297 27.62 -2.68 -4.64
N ASN A 298 26.87 -3.07 -3.60
CA ASN A 298 26.38 -4.43 -3.41
C ASN A 298 24.91 -4.49 -3.77
N ALA A 299 24.49 -5.51 -4.53
CA ALA A 299 23.10 -5.78 -4.87
C ALA A 299 22.60 -6.98 -4.07
N GLY A 300 21.55 -6.79 -3.29
CA GLY A 300 20.90 -7.83 -2.50
C GLY A 300 19.62 -8.30 -3.18
N TYR A 301 19.43 -9.61 -3.30
CA TYR A 301 18.29 -10.26 -3.93
C TYR A 301 17.58 -11.13 -2.92
N ASP A 302 16.25 -11.14 -2.98
CA ASP A 302 15.41 -12.00 -2.15
C ASP A 302 14.01 -12.14 -2.76
N TRP A 303 13.16 -12.94 -2.12
CA TRP A 303 11.74 -12.95 -2.41
C TRP A 303 11.11 -11.61 -2.01
N LYS A 304 10.27 -11.07 -2.90
CA LYS A 304 9.51 -9.83 -2.68
C LYS A 304 8.09 -9.93 -3.25
N LEU A 305 7.21 -9.11 -2.73
CA LEU A 305 5.88 -8.88 -3.30
C LEU A 305 5.91 -7.63 -4.17
N THR A 306 5.27 -7.70 -5.34
CA THR A 306 5.12 -6.56 -6.24
C THR A 306 3.70 -6.52 -6.82
N THR A 307 3.19 -5.34 -7.17
CA THR A 307 1.87 -5.19 -7.81
C THR A 307 1.93 -5.25 -9.33
N SER A 308 3.10 -5.46 -9.90
CA SER A 308 3.29 -5.70 -11.33
C SER A 308 3.86 -7.09 -11.54
N GLY A 309 3.38 -7.77 -12.58
CA GLY A 309 4.03 -8.94 -13.15
C GLY A 309 4.92 -8.55 -14.32
N SER A 310 5.27 -9.51 -15.18
CA SER A 310 5.88 -9.22 -16.49
C SER A 310 4.89 -8.47 -17.39
N GLU A 311 5.38 -7.74 -18.41
CA GLU A 311 4.54 -7.00 -19.38
C GLU A 311 3.47 -7.87 -20.07
N GLU A 312 3.67 -9.19 -20.12
CA GLU A 312 2.76 -10.15 -20.73
C GLU A 312 1.67 -10.65 -19.76
N GLU A 313 1.81 -10.40 -18.45
CA GLU A 313 0.91 -10.89 -17.41
C GLU A 313 -0.15 -9.86 -17.01
N ALA A 314 -1.25 -10.36 -16.45
CA ALA A 314 -2.32 -9.50 -15.93
C ALA A 314 -1.82 -8.69 -14.74
N SER A 315 -2.24 -7.44 -14.61
CA SER A 315 -1.98 -6.61 -13.42
C SER A 315 -2.47 -7.32 -12.14
N GLY A 316 -1.71 -7.23 -11.05
CA GLY A 316 -2.06 -7.89 -9.81
C GLY A 316 -0.96 -7.82 -8.73
N LEU A 317 -1.10 -8.65 -7.68
CA LEU A 317 -0.07 -8.86 -6.67
C LEU A 317 0.67 -10.16 -6.98
N TYR A 318 1.98 -10.05 -7.08
CA TYR A 318 2.88 -11.15 -7.44
C TYR A 318 3.91 -11.42 -6.36
N LEU A 319 4.27 -12.68 -6.24
CA LEU A 319 5.51 -13.10 -5.60
C LEU A 319 6.61 -13.17 -6.65
N ASN A 320 7.67 -12.41 -6.44
CA ASN A 320 8.84 -12.37 -7.30
C ASN A 320 10.11 -12.65 -6.50
N TYR A 321 11.12 -13.19 -7.18
CA TYR A 321 12.49 -13.19 -6.67
C TYR A 321 13.30 -12.18 -7.48
N GLY A 322 13.91 -11.21 -6.82
CA GLY A 322 14.62 -10.16 -7.52
C GLY A 322 15.40 -9.24 -6.59
N LEU A 323 15.84 -8.11 -7.15
CA LEU A 323 16.57 -7.10 -6.43
C LEU A 323 15.70 -6.48 -5.32
N THR A 324 16.18 -6.52 -4.09
CA THR A 324 15.50 -5.96 -2.91
C THR A 324 16.25 -4.80 -2.28
N GLN A 325 17.57 -4.77 -2.44
CA GLN A 325 18.43 -3.75 -1.84
C GLN A 325 19.65 -3.44 -2.71
N VAL A 326 20.07 -2.18 -2.71
CA VAL A 326 21.34 -1.71 -3.29
C VAL A 326 22.09 -0.94 -2.21
N GLU A 327 23.27 -1.41 -1.83
CA GLU A 327 24.16 -0.72 -0.91
C GLU A 327 25.23 0.06 -1.67
N LEU A 328 25.17 1.39 -1.60
CA LEU A 328 26.13 2.29 -2.25
C LEU A 328 27.44 2.32 -1.46
N LEU A 329 28.56 2.06 -2.13
CA LEU A 329 29.89 1.98 -1.52
C LEU A 329 30.79 3.15 -1.93
N GLY A 330 30.84 3.46 -3.21
CA GLY A 330 31.77 4.40 -3.80
C GLY A 330 31.29 5.84 -3.80
N GLN A 331 32.24 6.78 -3.86
CA GLN A 331 31.97 8.22 -3.97
C GLN A 331 32.73 8.80 -5.18
N GLY A 332 32.27 9.96 -5.68
CA GLY A 332 32.87 10.63 -6.81
C GLY A 332 32.92 9.74 -8.06
N ASP A 333 34.12 9.43 -8.56
CA ASP A 333 34.30 8.59 -9.76
C ASP A 333 33.98 7.12 -9.54
N SER A 334 33.91 6.69 -8.28
CA SER A 334 33.53 5.33 -7.88
C SER A 334 32.04 5.22 -7.50
N ALA A 335 31.23 6.25 -7.74
CA ALA A 335 29.80 6.24 -7.46
C ALA A 335 29.06 5.25 -8.37
N LEU A 336 27.96 4.66 -7.86
CA LEU A 336 27.03 3.89 -8.69
C LEU A 336 26.38 4.81 -9.72
N ILE A 337 26.36 4.40 -10.98
CA ILE A 337 25.68 5.11 -12.06
C ILE A 337 24.45 4.28 -12.47
N LEU A 338 23.27 4.89 -12.40
CA LEU A 338 22.04 4.33 -13.00
C LEU A 338 21.86 4.86 -14.41
N TYR A 339 21.60 3.97 -15.34
CA TYR A 339 21.34 4.26 -16.74
C TYR A 339 19.89 3.94 -17.06
N ALA A 340 19.21 4.79 -17.83
CA ALA A 340 17.91 4.44 -18.40
C ALA A 340 18.07 3.59 -19.66
N THR A 341 17.12 2.69 -19.89
CA THR A 341 16.97 2.00 -21.18
C THR A 341 16.27 2.93 -22.14
N PRO A 342 16.91 3.30 -23.29
CA PRO A 342 16.34 4.28 -24.20
C PRO A 342 15.06 3.79 -24.90
N GLY A 343 14.14 4.73 -25.16
CA GLY A 343 12.95 4.48 -25.98
C GLY A 343 11.81 3.76 -25.28
N LEU A 344 11.90 3.57 -23.98
CA LEU A 344 10.79 3.05 -23.18
C LEU A 344 9.79 4.17 -22.81
N PRO A 345 8.51 3.84 -22.54
CA PRO A 345 7.56 4.80 -21.98
C PRO A 345 8.09 5.45 -20.69
N GLU A 346 7.75 6.70 -20.45
CA GLU A 346 8.22 7.49 -19.29
C GLU A 346 7.98 6.80 -17.92
N ASN A 347 6.96 5.97 -17.83
CA ASN A 347 6.62 5.22 -16.61
C ASN A 347 6.99 3.73 -16.71
N SER A 348 7.95 3.37 -17.54
CA SER A 348 8.42 1.99 -17.64
C SER A 348 9.10 1.56 -16.35
N LEU A 349 8.70 0.41 -15.80
CA LEU A 349 9.31 -0.19 -14.63
C LEU A 349 10.80 -0.54 -14.85
N ALA A 350 11.21 -0.76 -16.10
CA ALA A 350 12.61 -1.01 -16.45
C ALA A 350 13.53 0.21 -16.21
N ASN A 351 12.95 1.41 -16.04
CA ASN A 351 13.67 2.63 -15.68
C ASN A 351 13.36 3.09 -14.24
N ASP A 352 12.72 2.24 -13.42
CA ASP A 352 12.44 2.49 -12.00
C ASP A 352 13.28 1.58 -11.10
N LEU A 353 13.91 2.15 -10.08
CA LEU A 353 14.58 1.41 -9.03
C LEU A 353 13.67 1.38 -7.78
N SER A 354 12.92 0.30 -7.63
CA SER A 354 12.04 0.05 -6.48
C SER A 354 12.76 -0.62 -5.31
N ALA A 355 13.96 -1.16 -5.52
CA ALA A 355 14.77 -1.73 -4.48
C ALA A 355 15.25 -0.65 -3.48
N LYS A 356 15.37 -1.03 -2.21
CA LYS A 356 15.85 -0.13 -1.15
C LYS A 356 17.31 0.25 -1.37
N VAL A 357 17.58 1.55 -1.44
CA VAL A 357 18.95 2.08 -1.56
C VAL A 357 19.48 2.49 -0.19
N VAL A 358 20.63 1.93 0.20
CA VAL A 358 21.29 2.15 1.49
C VAL A 358 22.76 2.48 1.29
N GLY A 359 23.51 2.75 2.38
CA GLY A 359 24.95 2.97 2.36
C GLY A 359 25.36 4.44 2.33
N SER A 360 26.67 4.69 2.21
CA SER A 360 27.24 6.05 2.26
C SER A 360 27.89 6.49 0.94
N GLY A 361 27.80 5.66 -0.08
CA GLY A 361 28.27 5.99 -1.43
C GLY A 361 27.36 7.01 -2.13
N ASP A 362 27.88 7.58 -3.21
CA ASP A 362 27.15 8.52 -4.05
C ASP A 362 26.35 7.77 -5.13
N LEU A 363 25.23 8.38 -5.54
CA LEU A 363 24.38 7.92 -6.61
C LEU A 363 24.45 8.90 -7.78
N LYS A 364 24.72 8.41 -9.00
CA LYS A 364 24.70 9.20 -10.23
C LYS A 364 23.61 8.70 -11.16
N ILE A 365 22.87 9.61 -11.79
CA ILE A 365 21.87 9.32 -12.81
C ILE A 365 22.40 9.77 -14.15
N SER A 366 22.53 8.85 -15.10
CA SER A 366 23.00 9.12 -16.46
C SER A 366 22.00 8.56 -17.46
N ALA A 367 20.97 9.37 -17.78
CA ALA A 367 19.81 8.98 -18.57
C ALA A 367 19.53 10.06 -19.65
N VAL A 368 20.48 10.25 -20.55
CA VAL A 368 20.45 11.35 -21.55
C VAL A 368 19.17 11.30 -22.38
N GLY A 369 18.31 12.30 -22.23
CA GLY A 369 17.00 12.39 -22.89
C GLY A 369 15.93 11.47 -22.34
N GLU A 370 16.22 10.75 -21.26
CA GLU A 370 15.36 9.75 -20.65
C GLU A 370 15.16 10.02 -19.14
N THR A 371 14.28 9.25 -18.51
CA THR A 371 13.96 9.36 -17.08
C THR A 371 14.34 8.10 -16.34
N VAL A 372 15.01 8.25 -15.19
CA VAL A 372 15.16 7.23 -14.16
C VAL A 372 14.29 7.61 -12.97
N SER A 373 13.54 6.66 -12.45
CA SER A 373 12.73 6.83 -11.25
C SER A 373 13.35 6.11 -10.04
N LEU A 374 13.13 6.67 -8.84
CA LEU A 374 13.37 6.00 -7.56
C LEU A 374 12.05 5.95 -6.80
N SER A 375 11.52 4.75 -6.56
CA SER A 375 10.17 4.59 -6.00
C SER A 375 10.13 3.97 -4.60
N ASN A 376 11.28 3.71 -3.96
CA ASN A 376 11.31 3.16 -2.62
C ASN A 376 11.31 4.25 -1.54
N PRO A 377 10.26 4.33 -0.68
CA PRO A 377 10.18 5.32 0.40
C PRO A 377 11.11 5.03 1.58
N GLU A 378 11.66 3.82 1.66
CA GLU A 378 12.56 3.39 2.73
C GLU A 378 14.04 3.59 2.41
N ASN A 379 14.37 4.34 1.37
CA ASN A 379 15.75 4.66 1.05
C ASN A 379 16.42 5.39 2.21
N THR A 380 17.67 5.00 2.54
CA THR A 380 18.41 5.56 3.68
C THR A 380 19.85 5.91 3.35
N TYR A 381 20.25 5.89 2.07
CA TYR A 381 21.60 6.27 1.71
C TYR A 381 21.91 7.72 2.08
N THR A 382 23.17 7.98 2.41
CA THR A 382 23.63 9.27 2.94
C THR A 382 24.64 9.98 2.04
N GLY A 383 25.02 9.36 0.93
CA GLY A 383 25.89 9.99 -0.08
C GLY A 383 25.20 11.10 -0.87
N GLY A 384 25.90 11.67 -1.84
CA GLY A 384 25.32 12.65 -2.75
C GLY A 384 24.50 12.01 -3.86
N THR A 385 23.53 12.75 -4.38
CA THR A 385 22.74 12.41 -5.57
C THR A 385 23.11 13.37 -6.70
N PHE A 386 23.62 12.85 -7.81
CA PHE A 386 24.10 13.63 -8.94
C PHE A 386 23.31 13.29 -10.20
N VAL A 387 22.54 14.22 -10.69
CA VAL A 387 21.83 14.06 -11.97
C VAL A 387 22.68 14.67 -13.08
N MET A 388 23.15 13.82 -14.00
CA MET A 388 24.05 14.20 -15.06
C MET A 388 23.33 15.03 -16.14
N SER A 389 24.11 15.68 -16.99
CA SER A 389 23.53 16.54 -18.03
C SER A 389 22.51 15.82 -18.90
N ASP A 390 21.41 16.54 -19.24
CA ASP A 390 20.33 16.05 -20.10
C ASP A 390 19.58 14.82 -19.53
N SER A 391 19.69 14.56 -18.22
CA SER A 391 19.05 13.40 -17.55
C SER A 391 17.91 13.86 -16.64
N THR A 392 16.87 13.04 -16.52
CA THR A 392 15.78 13.28 -15.56
C THR A 392 15.79 12.23 -14.46
N LEU A 393 15.76 12.70 -13.20
CA LEU A 393 15.46 11.90 -12.03
C LEU A 393 14.05 12.23 -11.54
N LYS A 394 13.18 11.23 -11.52
CA LYS A 394 11.79 11.34 -11.05
C LYS A 394 11.63 10.62 -9.71
N LEU A 395 10.94 11.24 -8.77
CA LEU A 395 10.57 10.59 -7.52
C LEU A 395 9.27 9.79 -7.72
N GLY A 396 9.28 8.55 -7.30
CA GLY A 396 8.10 7.66 -7.30
C GLY A 396 7.52 7.44 -5.90
N ALA A 397 8.13 8.02 -4.86
CA ALA A 397 7.68 7.97 -3.49
C ALA A 397 8.22 9.13 -2.67
N ASP A 398 7.61 9.41 -1.52
CA ASP A 398 8.16 10.31 -0.51
C ASP A 398 9.51 9.76 0.00
N SER A 399 10.43 10.67 0.31
CA SER A 399 11.77 10.32 0.81
C SER A 399 12.61 9.40 -0.10
N ALA A 400 12.29 9.31 -1.38
CA ALA A 400 12.95 8.44 -2.35
C ALA A 400 14.47 8.70 -2.49
N LEU A 401 14.96 9.90 -2.10
CA LEU A 401 16.38 10.20 -2.05
C LEU A 401 17.03 9.91 -0.68
N GLY A 402 16.32 9.20 0.20
CA GLY A 402 16.83 8.85 1.53
C GLY A 402 17.29 10.07 2.33
N ALA A 403 18.46 9.95 2.97
CA ALA A 403 19.11 11.02 3.72
C ALA A 403 20.27 11.66 2.93
N THR A 404 20.08 11.87 1.63
CA THR A 404 21.16 12.39 0.76
C THR A 404 21.72 13.71 1.26
N LYS A 405 23.07 13.76 1.38
CA LYS A 405 23.78 14.96 1.88
C LYS A 405 23.72 16.13 0.89
N GLU A 406 23.57 15.86 -0.39
CA GLU A 406 23.49 16.87 -1.45
C GLU A 406 22.77 16.33 -2.68
N VAL A 407 22.07 17.22 -3.39
CA VAL A 407 21.58 16.99 -4.74
C VAL A 407 22.25 17.98 -5.68
N ASN A 408 22.85 17.46 -6.73
CA ASN A 408 23.55 18.25 -7.73
C ASN A 408 22.96 17.94 -9.11
N LEU A 409 22.36 18.97 -9.74
CA LEU A 409 21.82 18.90 -11.09
C LEU A 409 22.79 19.56 -12.05
N ALA A 410 23.37 18.75 -12.96
CA ALA A 410 24.24 19.25 -14.02
C ALA A 410 23.41 20.02 -15.07
N GLU A 411 24.07 20.64 -16.05
CA GLU A 411 23.42 21.41 -17.09
C GLU A 411 22.28 20.65 -17.80
N ARG A 412 21.10 21.23 -17.87
CA ARG A 412 19.84 20.65 -18.43
C ARG A 412 19.35 19.38 -17.73
N ALA A 413 19.83 19.10 -16.53
CA ALA A 413 19.30 18.01 -15.72
C ALA A 413 17.98 18.40 -15.05
N ILE A 414 17.10 17.44 -14.79
CA ILE A 414 15.81 17.64 -14.15
C ILE A 414 15.69 16.73 -12.92
N LEU A 415 15.31 17.34 -11.78
CA LEU A 415 14.75 16.61 -10.64
C LEU A 415 13.25 16.86 -10.62
N ASN A 416 12.46 15.84 -10.90
CA ASN A 416 11.00 15.89 -10.86
C ASN A 416 10.49 15.26 -9.58
N LEU A 417 9.89 16.06 -8.69
CA LEU A 417 9.36 15.57 -7.41
C LEU A 417 8.03 14.82 -7.57
N ASN A 418 7.30 14.96 -8.68
CA ASN A 418 6.13 14.15 -9.03
C ASN A 418 5.13 13.98 -7.86
N ASP A 419 4.69 15.10 -7.24
CA ASP A 419 3.77 15.14 -6.09
C ASP A 419 4.30 14.54 -4.77
N HIS A 420 5.61 14.27 -4.67
CA HIS A 420 6.23 13.69 -3.48
C HIS A 420 7.00 14.71 -2.64
N SER A 421 7.20 14.37 -1.37
CA SER A 421 7.97 15.15 -0.41
C SER A 421 9.39 14.60 -0.25
N GLN A 422 10.38 15.51 -0.24
CA GLN A 422 11.78 15.13 -0.09
C GLN A 422 12.55 16.11 0.78
N GLU A 423 13.35 15.58 1.72
CA GLU A 423 14.41 16.32 2.41
C GLU A 423 15.77 16.02 1.80
N ILE A 424 16.59 17.07 1.64
CA ILE A 424 17.97 16.94 1.16
C ILE A 424 18.92 17.82 2.02
N GLY A 425 20.20 17.50 2.00
CA GLY A 425 21.20 18.38 2.60
C GLY A 425 21.37 19.66 1.80
N LYS A 426 22.28 19.68 0.84
CA LYS A 426 22.58 20.83 -0.02
C LYS A 426 21.93 20.69 -1.40
N LEU A 427 21.46 21.81 -1.99
CA LEU A 427 20.94 21.85 -3.36
C LEU A 427 21.90 22.63 -4.28
N THR A 428 22.28 22.05 -5.40
CA THR A 428 23.01 22.73 -6.47
C THR A 428 22.33 22.51 -7.81
N VAL A 429 21.88 23.59 -8.44
CA VAL A 429 21.19 23.58 -9.73
C VAL A 429 21.99 24.41 -10.74
N ALA A 430 22.58 23.73 -11.72
CA ALA A 430 23.38 24.37 -12.75
C ALA A 430 22.50 25.13 -13.77
N THR A 431 23.13 25.79 -14.72
CA THR A 431 22.43 26.53 -15.81
C THR A 431 21.55 25.58 -16.61
N ASP A 432 20.32 26.03 -16.91
CA ASP A 432 19.29 25.30 -17.64
C ASP A 432 18.83 23.97 -16.98
N ALA A 433 19.33 23.65 -15.77
CA ALA A 433 18.80 22.56 -14.97
C ALA A 433 17.59 23.02 -14.15
N GLN A 434 16.71 22.07 -13.77
CA GLN A 434 15.44 22.37 -13.13
C GLN A 434 15.11 21.42 -11.98
N VAL A 435 14.52 21.97 -10.94
CA VAL A 435 13.73 21.25 -9.94
C VAL A 435 12.27 21.50 -10.27
N ASP A 436 11.55 20.47 -10.68
CA ASP A 436 10.13 20.53 -11.05
C ASP A 436 9.27 20.04 -9.87
N MET A 437 8.43 20.92 -9.33
CA MET A 437 7.61 20.71 -8.14
C MET A 437 6.13 20.81 -8.50
N ALA A 438 5.43 19.67 -8.61
CA ALA A 438 3.97 19.65 -8.76
C ALA A 438 3.27 20.20 -7.51
N ASP A 439 1.95 20.45 -7.60
CA ASP A 439 1.16 21.15 -6.58
C ASP A 439 1.26 20.56 -5.16
N SER A 440 1.36 19.25 -5.04
CA SER A 440 1.47 18.54 -3.74
C SER A 440 2.91 18.31 -3.29
N SER A 441 3.90 18.65 -4.11
CA SER A 441 5.31 18.40 -3.82
C SER A 441 5.83 19.28 -2.70
N GLN A 442 6.77 18.76 -1.91
CA GLN A 442 7.53 19.54 -0.94
C GLN A 442 9.02 19.21 -1.01
N LEU A 443 9.85 20.23 -1.20
CA LEU A 443 11.30 20.11 -1.10
C LEU A 443 11.81 20.83 0.14
N THR A 444 12.49 20.13 1.05
CA THR A 444 13.17 20.72 2.21
C THR A 444 14.69 20.67 2.00
N VAL A 445 15.31 21.87 1.98
CA VAL A 445 16.76 22.04 1.86
C VAL A 445 17.33 22.41 3.24
N LYS A 446 18.23 21.56 3.77
CA LYS A 446 18.76 21.67 5.14
C LYS A 446 20.04 22.50 5.26
N GLU A 447 20.84 22.57 4.20
CA GLU A 447 22.18 23.14 4.24
C GLU A 447 22.42 24.24 3.17
N GLY A 448 21.31 24.77 2.60
CA GLY A 448 21.38 25.80 1.57
C GLY A 448 21.89 25.27 0.22
N GLY A 449 22.58 26.14 -0.53
CA GLY A 449 23.11 25.76 -1.86
C GLY A 449 23.05 26.87 -2.87
N THR A 450 23.01 26.51 -4.17
CA THR A 450 22.97 27.46 -5.29
C THR A 450 21.97 27.03 -6.35
N VAL A 451 21.15 27.96 -6.83
CA VAL A 451 20.18 27.73 -7.92
C VAL A 451 20.40 28.76 -9.01
N SER A 452 20.62 28.30 -10.24
CA SER A 452 20.71 29.15 -11.42
C SER A 452 19.34 29.66 -11.87
N ALA A 453 19.30 30.66 -12.77
CA ALA A 453 18.08 31.18 -13.36
C ALA A 453 17.25 30.04 -14.03
N GLY A 454 15.94 30.04 -13.82
CA GLY A 454 15.03 28.99 -14.30
C GLY A 454 15.16 27.63 -13.60
N GLY A 455 15.96 27.57 -12.54
CA GLY A 455 16.24 26.32 -11.83
C GLY A 455 15.14 25.84 -10.88
N LEU A 456 14.14 26.67 -10.59
CA LEU A 456 12.94 26.29 -9.83
C LEU A 456 11.71 26.43 -10.73
N LYS A 457 10.80 25.46 -10.69
CA LYS A 457 9.58 25.43 -11.47
C LYS A 457 8.45 24.72 -10.72
N GLY A 458 7.19 25.12 -11.04
CA GLY A 458 5.97 24.48 -10.50
C GLY A 458 5.42 25.19 -9.27
N SER A 459 4.43 24.57 -8.60
CA SER A 459 3.58 25.15 -7.58
C SER A 459 3.63 24.46 -6.21
N GLY A 460 4.55 23.51 -6.02
CA GLY A 460 4.77 22.82 -4.75
C GLY A 460 5.34 23.75 -3.65
N ASN A 461 5.84 23.18 -2.55
CA ASN A 461 6.39 23.94 -1.42
C ASN A 461 7.92 23.81 -1.35
N LEU A 462 8.62 24.95 -1.23
CA LEU A 462 10.06 24.99 -0.93
C LEU A 462 10.27 25.38 0.53
N ILE A 463 10.97 24.57 1.30
CA ILE A 463 11.37 24.88 2.67
C ILE A 463 12.89 24.98 2.74
N VAL A 464 13.42 26.13 3.15
CA VAL A 464 14.83 26.29 3.45
C VAL A 464 14.98 26.24 4.96
N GLN A 465 15.55 25.11 5.44
CA GLN A 465 15.60 24.78 6.85
C GLN A 465 16.90 25.29 7.52
N GLY A 466 18.00 25.38 6.79
CA GLY A 466 19.28 25.85 7.29
C GLY A 466 20.24 26.24 6.17
N GLY A 467 21.32 26.90 6.54
CA GLY A 467 22.30 27.43 5.60
C GLY A 467 21.77 28.58 4.73
N THR A 468 22.52 28.94 3.69
CA THR A 468 22.11 29.96 2.71
C THR A 468 21.84 29.32 1.35
N LEU A 469 20.64 29.55 0.82
CA LEU A 469 20.25 29.19 -0.54
C LEU A 469 20.40 30.42 -1.43
N GLU A 470 21.43 30.43 -2.31
CA GLU A 470 21.66 31.52 -3.26
C GLU A 470 20.90 31.24 -4.57
N ILE A 471 20.02 32.16 -5.00
CA ILE A 471 19.23 32.04 -6.22
C ILE A 471 19.65 33.12 -7.19
N SER A 472 20.28 32.70 -8.29
CA SER A 472 20.82 33.57 -9.31
C SER A 472 19.84 33.70 -10.49
N GLY A 473 19.24 34.89 -10.66
CA GLY A 473 18.35 35.21 -11.75
C GLY A 473 16.89 34.88 -11.47
N ALA A 474 16.06 34.95 -12.50
CA ALA A 474 14.62 34.79 -12.40
C ALA A 474 14.20 33.32 -12.52
N ASN A 475 13.18 32.91 -11.74
CA ASN A 475 12.48 31.64 -11.80
C ASN A 475 10.99 31.91 -12.10
N ALA A 476 10.69 32.44 -13.27
CA ALA A 476 9.36 32.95 -13.62
C ALA A 476 8.25 31.86 -13.58
N ASP A 477 8.62 30.59 -13.81
CA ASP A 477 7.69 29.45 -13.76
C ASP A 477 7.57 28.81 -12.36
N PHE A 478 8.15 29.44 -11.34
CA PHE A 478 8.04 29.02 -9.95
C PHE A 478 6.89 29.75 -9.28
N HIS A 479 5.81 29.04 -8.98
CA HIS A 479 4.59 29.55 -8.35
C HIS A 479 4.35 28.92 -6.95
N ALA A 480 5.37 28.30 -6.41
CA ALA A 480 5.36 27.60 -5.14
C ALA A 480 5.48 28.56 -3.95
N SER A 481 4.97 28.16 -2.78
CA SER A 481 5.27 28.85 -1.54
C SER A 481 6.69 28.56 -1.08
N THR A 482 7.39 29.56 -0.52
CA THR A 482 8.71 29.42 0.05
C THR A 482 8.66 29.73 1.55
N SER A 483 9.11 28.78 2.40
CA SER A 483 9.21 28.93 3.85
C SER A 483 10.69 28.94 4.25
N ILE A 484 11.13 30.01 4.93
CA ILE A 484 12.50 30.17 5.43
C ILE A 484 12.48 29.98 6.95
N LYS A 485 13.23 29.01 7.47
CA LYS A 485 13.30 28.75 8.91
C LYS A 485 14.30 29.67 9.61
N PRO A 486 14.26 29.80 10.96
CA PRO A 486 15.07 30.77 11.69
C PRO A 486 16.58 30.69 11.45
N ASP A 487 17.12 29.49 11.20
CA ASP A 487 18.55 29.27 10.99
C ASP A 487 18.94 29.22 9.50
N ALA A 488 18.07 29.70 8.61
CA ALA A 488 18.22 29.66 7.16
C ALA A 488 18.19 31.09 6.57
N ALA A 489 18.83 31.23 5.41
CA ALA A 489 18.77 32.41 4.58
C ALA A 489 18.50 32.07 3.12
N VAL A 490 17.79 32.94 2.40
CA VAL A 490 17.68 32.88 0.94
C VAL A 490 18.22 34.21 0.38
N GLU A 491 19.23 34.12 -0.47
CA GLU A 491 19.81 35.27 -1.15
C GLU A 491 19.35 35.29 -2.60
N ILE A 492 18.66 36.34 -3.03
CA ILE A 492 18.16 36.50 -4.41
C ILE A 492 18.76 37.73 -5.07
N ASN A 493 19.19 37.60 -6.30
CA ASN A 493 19.72 38.73 -7.08
C ASN A 493 18.76 39.23 -8.19
N SER A 494 17.53 38.73 -8.20
CA SER A 494 16.46 39.09 -9.14
C SER A 494 15.12 39.22 -8.41
N VAL A 495 14.31 40.20 -8.82
CA VAL A 495 12.96 40.36 -8.26
C VAL A 495 12.02 39.18 -8.48
N LEU A 496 12.33 38.33 -9.46
CA LEU A 496 11.63 37.06 -9.73
C LEU A 496 12.44 35.83 -9.28
N GLY A 497 13.40 35.99 -8.36
CA GLY A 497 14.23 34.89 -7.88
C GLY A 497 13.39 33.74 -7.27
N LEU A 498 12.32 34.07 -6.56
CA LEU A 498 11.32 33.14 -6.01
C LEU A 498 9.97 33.21 -6.77
N GLY A 499 10.01 33.49 -8.07
CA GLY A 499 8.82 33.56 -8.91
C GLY A 499 8.00 34.84 -8.67
N ASP A 500 6.70 34.76 -8.96
CA ASP A 500 5.74 35.85 -8.84
C ASP A 500 4.79 35.72 -7.64
N ASN A 501 5.04 34.79 -6.71
CA ASN A 501 4.20 34.53 -5.54
C ASN A 501 4.54 35.45 -4.36
N GLU A 502 3.53 35.70 -3.53
CA GLU A 502 3.72 36.31 -2.24
C GLU A 502 4.60 35.46 -1.33
N VAL A 503 5.75 35.99 -0.94
CA VAL A 503 6.59 35.38 0.10
C VAL A 503 5.83 35.45 1.42
N GLN A 504 5.38 34.33 1.94
CA GLN A 504 4.82 34.29 3.30
C GLN A 504 5.98 34.39 4.29
N ASP A 505 6.21 35.59 4.74
CA ASP A 505 7.19 35.92 5.78
C ASP A 505 6.64 35.44 7.14
N ASN A 506 6.97 34.24 7.55
CA ASN A 506 6.79 33.80 8.93
C ASN A 506 8.02 34.21 9.75
N VAL A 507 8.28 35.49 9.84
CA VAL A 507 9.21 36.06 10.83
C VAL A 507 8.50 36.05 12.17
N HIS A 508 8.85 35.15 13.05
CA HIS A 508 8.58 35.20 14.49
C HIS A 508 9.86 35.22 15.29
#